data_ef41f71f6edfc8435cc271063a640895
#
_entry.id   ef41f71f6edfc8435cc271063a640895
#
_cell.length_a   1.000
_cell.length_b   1.000
_cell.length_c   1.000
_cell.angle_alpha   90.00
_cell.angle_beta   90.00
_cell.angle_gamma   90.00
#
_symmetry.space_group_name_H-M   'P 1'
#
loop_
_entity.id
_entity.type
_entity.pdbx_description
1 polymer ?
#
loop_
_entity_poly.entity_id
_entity_poly.type
_entity_poly.pdbx_seq_one_letter_code
_entity_poly.pdbx_strand_id
1 'polypeptide(L)'
;MTGRRALARALDAIAALLGVGLLGALVSPYARPEGLFVALVLVVTLRHLLNPLPIPALDPWRTTVVATGAYAAIFAFITITRHLNLMTHALDLGQYVQIVWNMASGYGPRMSLPEMHAWGDHLSPILWGLVPLFWIVPGPVTLLVVQSIAFALGAPAVYLLARRRLEDDGLAALFALLYLLNPSLQGMNVRDFHPAVLVVPLLLWAFVAAEAGRALLCAGLLVLTLASREDAALAVIGFGLWLALGRRQWLAGAATAAVAFAVLWADTRWVIPAFRGEPYSHLRRYAAFGGSLLDIMLALLLHPLHVLAQIATRGRLVYALAMLAPLGFLPLLGPAELAGALPALAQNLLSRDPILYHHRTQYQAFVLPFLVLAAVAGAARLLARRPERFAKGVVAFAIVASLVLSSRMLNEFAIYRWWPDASDRAAHRVMARVPAAAALSAQDPYVAHLSLRPLVFVFPVGIEKADHLLLYTASYPWRDLPGVTMGRDGEDVVIGMPDGRRYRYAVAAQDGHHLLLRRR
;
A
#
# COMPACT_ATOMS: atom_id res chain seq x y z
N MET A 1 -34.23 24.47 -26.26
CA MET A 1 -34.41 23.52 -25.10
C MET A 1 -34.57 22.08 -25.54
N THR A 2 -35.15 21.77 -26.68
CA THR A 2 -35.37 20.37 -27.19
C THR A 2 -34.07 19.64 -27.49
N GLY A 3 -33.07 20.26 -28.12
CA GLY A 3 -31.79 19.62 -28.45
C GLY A 3 -30.95 19.18 -27.24
N ARG A 4 -30.88 19.99 -26.18
CA ARG A 4 -30.16 19.59 -24.94
C ARG A 4 -30.79 18.38 -24.24
N ARG A 5 -32.13 18.29 -24.24
CA ARG A 5 -32.83 17.12 -23.66
C ARG A 5 -32.63 15.87 -24.51
N ALA A 6 -32.62 15.99 -25.84
CA ALA A 6 -32.34 14.88 -26.73
C ALA A 6 -30.90 14.36 -26.54
N LEU A 7 -29.91 15.24 -26.47
CA LEU A 7 -28.53 14.88 -26.21
C LEU A 7 -28.35 14.23 -24.84
N ALA A 8 -29.00 14.75 -23.79
CA ALA A 8 -28.94 14.14 -22.46
C ALA A 8 -29.49 12.71 -22.45
N ARG A 9 -30.62 12.45 -23.13
CA ARG A 9 -31.18 11.08 -23.27
C ARG A 9 -30.25 10.15 -24.06
N ALA A 10 -29.59 10.66 -25.12
CA ALA A 10 -28.62 9.88 -25.87
C ALA A 10 -27.42 9.48 -24.98
N LEU A 11 -26.92 10.41 -24.14
CA LEU A 11 -25.86 10.10 -23.18
C LEU A 11 -26.31 9.14 -22.09
N ASP A 12 -27.56 9.24 -21.62
CA ASP A 12 -28.13 8.25 -20.67
C ASP A 12 -28.15 6.83 -21.27
N ALA A 13 -28.54 6.71 -22.56
CA ALA A 13 -28.53 5.42 -23.26
C ALA A 13 -27.10 4.89 -23.46
N ILE A 14 -26.14 5.74 -23.84
CA ILE A 14 -24.73 5.36 -23.97
C ILE A 14 -24.16 4.93 -22.61
N ALA A 15 -24.46 5.65 -21.53
CA ALA A 15 -24.03 5.30 -20.19
C ALA A 15 -24.58 3.93 -19.75
N ALA A 16 -25.86 3.64 -20.06
CA ALA A 16 -26.46 2.34 -19.79
C ALA A 16 -25.77 1.20 -20.55
N LEU A 17 -25.50 1.39 -21.85
CA LEU A 17 -24.77 0.41 -22.67
C LEU A 17 -23.35 0.18 -22.17
N LEU A 18 -22.62 1.24 -21.81
CA LEU A 18 -21.28 1.14 -21.23
C LEU A 18 -21.33 0.43 -19.86
N GLY A 19 -22.36 0.68 -19.04
CA GLY A 19 -22.57 -0.01 -17.76
C GLY A 19 -22.79 -1.51 -17.94
N VAL A 20 -23.65 -1.91 -18.87
CA VAL A 20 -23.86 -3.34 -19.22
C VAL A 20 -22.58 -3.97 -19.76
N GLY A 21 -21.88 -3.28 -20.68
CA GLY A 21 -20.59 -3.74 -21.20
C GLY A 21 -19.53 -3.89 -20.11
N LEU A 22 -19.48 -2.96 -19.15
CA LEU A 22 -18.58 -3.02 -18.00
C LEU A 22 -18.87 -4.23 -17.11
N LEU A 23 -20.14 -4.48 -16.79
CA LEU A 23 -20.54 -5.68 -16.02
C LEU A 23 -20.14 -6.96 -16.74
N GLY A 24 -20.36 -7.04 -18.06
CA GLY A 24 -19.88 -8.17 -18.89
C GLY A 24 -18.36 -8.33 -18.85
N ALA A 25 -17.62 -7.21 -18.90
CA ALA A 25 -16.17 -7.24 -18.84
C ALA A 25 -15.63 -7.66 -17.47
N LEU A 26 -16.32 -7.34 -16.38
CA LEU A 26 -15.94 -7.78 -15.03
C LEU A 26 -16.14 -9.28 -14.80
N VAL A 27 -17.05 -9.91 -15.54
CA VAL A 27 -17.29 -11.36 -15.46
C VAL A 27 -16.33 -12.15 -16.36
N SER A 28 -15.83 -11.56 -17.43
CA SER A 28 -15.02 -12.23 -18.45
C SER A 28 -13.50 -12.13 -18.16
N PRO A 29 -12.76 -13.23 -18.12
CA PRO A 29 -11.29 -13.19 -17.98
C PRO A 29 -10.57 -12.64 -19.24
N TYR A 30 -11.28 -12.51 -20.36
CA TYR A 30 -10.71 -12.07 -21.65
C TYR A 30 -10.96 -10.58 -21.94
N ALA A 31 -11.82 -9.92 -21.14
CA ALA A 31 -12.16 -8.51 -21.35
C ALA A 31 -11.34 -7.58 -20.43
N ARG A 32 -11.14 -6.35 -20.90
CA ARG A 32 -10.47 -5.30 -20.14
C ARG A 32 -11.48 -4.24 -19.74
N PRO A 33 -11.88 -4.18 -18.46
CA PRO A 33 -12.93 -3.27 -18.00
C PRO A 33 -12.51 -1.79 -17.98
N GLU A 34 -11.20 -1.47 -17.99
CA GLU A 34 -10.69 -0.13 -17.73
C GLU A 34 -11.18 0.89 -18.75
N GLY A 35 -11.14 0.56 -20.05
CA GLY A 35 -11.58 1.45 -21.12
C GLY A 35 -13.07 1.76 -21.06
N LEU A 36 -13.90 0.75 -20.77
CA LEU A 36 -15.34 0.91 -20.60
C LEU A 36 -15.67 1.78 -19.38
N PHE A 37 -14.96 1.60 -18.29
CA PHE A 37 -15.13 2.40 -17.09
C PHE A 37 -14.75 3.87 -17.32
N VAL A 38 -13.60 4.12 -17.94
CA VAL A 38 -13.17 5.48 -18.28
C VAL A 38 -14.21 6.16 -19.19
N ALA A 39 -14.69 5.46 -20.23
CA ALA A 39 -15.73 5.97 -21.10
C ALA A 39 -17.02 6.28 -20.34
N LEU A 40 -17.45 5.37 -19.45
CA LEU A 40 -18.62 5.56 -18.61
C LEU A 40 -18.48 6.81 -17.71
N VAL A 41 -17.35 6.96 -17.02
CA VAL A 41 -17.07 8.12 -16.16
C VAL A 41 -17.15 9.42 -16.97
N LEU A 42 -16.52 9.46 -18.15
CA LEU A 42 -16.55 10.65 -19.01
C LEU A 42 -17.95 10.96 -19.55
N VAL A 43 -18.70 9.94 -19.99
CA VAL A 43 -20.09 10.11 -20.48
C VAL A 43 -21.00 10.60 -19.37
N VAL A 44 -20.93 10.02 -18.17
CA VAL A 44 -21.73 10.46 -17.00
C VAL A 44 -21.36 11.89 -16.59
N THR A 45 -20.07 12.23 -16.62
CA THR A 45 -19.59 13.59 -16.34
C THR A 45 -20.14 14.58 -17.36
N LEU A 46 -20.04 14.30 -18.65
CA LEU A 46 -20.59 15.15 -19.71
C LEU A 46 -22.12 15.27 -19.57
N ARG A 47 -22.79 14.18 -19.30
CA ARG A 47 -24.25 14.14 -19.05
C ARG A 47 -24.64 15.04 -17.86
N HIS A 48 -23.89 15.01 -16.77
CA HIS A 48 -24.11 15.86 -15.60
C HIS A 48 -23.89 17.35 -15.91
N LEU A 49 -22.84 17.69 -16.67
CA LEU A 49 -22.55 19.06 -17.08
C LEU A 49 -23.63 19.65 -17.99
N LEU A 50 -24.25 18.83 -18.84
CA LEU A 50 -25.34 19.27 -19.73
C LEU A 50 -26.67 19.47 -18.99
N ASN A 51 -26.99 18.58 -18.07
CA ASN A 51 -28.21 18.61 -17.28
C ASN A 51 -27.94 17.89 -15.95
N PRO A 52 -27.70 18.63 -14.86
CA PRO A 52 -27.31 18.06 -13.58
C PRO A 52 -28.23 16.91 -13.15
N LEU A 53 -27.64 15.79 -12.77
CA LEU A 53 -28.36 14.67 -12.17
C LEU A 53 -28.86 15.09 -10.77
N PRO A 54 -30.08 14.76 -10.39
CA PRO A 54 -30.55 14.99 -9.03
C PRO A 54 -29.71 14.13 -8.08
N ILE A 55 -28.94 14.79 -7.22
CA ILE A 55 -28.19 14.13 -6.15
C ILE A 55 -29.09 14.21 -4.91
N PRO A 56 -29.45 13.07 -4.28
CA PRO A 56 -30.24 13.10 -3.06
C PRO A 56 -29.46 13.87 -1.97
N ALA A 57 -30.18 14.65 -1.17
CA ALA A 57 -29.61 15.34 -0.02
C ALA A 57 -29.30 14.29 1.07
N LEU A 58 -28.09 13.78 1.04
CA LEU A 58 -27.58 12.83 2.03
C LEU A 58 -26.93 13.60 3.18
N ASP A 59 -27.09 13.11 4.41
CA ASP A 59 -26.33 13.62 5.56
C ASP A 59 -24.83 13.39 5.32
N PRO A 60 -24.00 14.46 5.31
CA PRO A 60 -22.59 14.36 4.92
C PRO A 60 -21.76 13.46 5.87
N TRP A 61 -22.05 13.51 7.18
CA TRP A 61 -21.34 12.66 8.15
C TRP A 61 -21.74 11.19 7.99
N ARG A 62 -23.04 10.89 7.89
CA ARG A 62 -23.52 9.52 7.66
C ARG A 62 -22.97 8.97 6.36
N THR A 63 -22.93 9.77 5.29
CA THR A 63 -22.30 9.39 4.01
C THR A 63 -20.85 9.00 4.19
N THR A 64 -20.08 9.79 4.95
CA THR A 64 -18.68 9.50 5.25
C THR A 64 -18.54 8.18 6.02
N VAL A 65 -19.35 7.97 7.06
CA VAL A 65 -19.31 6.73 7.87
C VAL A 65 -19.67 5.50 7.03
N VAL A 66 -20.74 5.58 6.23
CA VAL A 66 -21.14 4.48 5.34
C VAL A 66 -20.06 4.19 4.30
N ALA A 67 -19.48 5.23 3.68
CA ALA A 67 -18.40 5.05 2.72
C ALA A 67 -17.13 4.45 3.35
N THR A 68 -16.82 4.82 4.60
CA THR A 68 -15.73 4.23 5.38
C THR A 68 -15.96 2.73 5.59
N GLY A 69 -17.14 2.33 6.05
CA GLY A 69 -17.50 0.93 6.24
C GLY A 69 -17.51 0.14 4.93
N ALA A 70 -18.10 0.72 3.87
CA ALA A 70 -18.11 0.12 2.54
C ALA A 70 -16.70 -0.10 1.98
N TYR A 71 -15.81 0.90 2.09
CA TYR A 71 -14.42 0.77 1.68
C TYR A 71 -13.72 -0.36 2.44
N ALA A 72 -13.83 -0.39 3.77
CA ALA A 72 -13.22 -1.43 4.58
C ALA A 72 -13.70 -2.83 4.16
N ALA A 73 -15.01 -3.02 4.00
CA ALA A 73 -15.59 -4.30 3.62
C ALA A 73 -15.20 -4.73 2.20
N ILE A 74 -15.29 -3.82 1.22
CA ILE A 74 -14.97 -4.11 -0.18
C ILE A 74 -13.48 -4.46 -0.32
N PHE A 75 -12.59 -3.66 0.25
CA PHE A 75 -11.14 -3.91 0.11
C PHE A 75 -10.67 -5.11 0.94
N ALA A 76 -11.25 -5.37 2.12
CA ALA A 76 -11.01 -6.61 2.84
C ALA A 76 -11.43 -7.83 2.00
N PHE A 77 -12.62 -7.80 1.38
CA PHE A 77 -13.07 -8.85 0.47
C PHE A 77 -12.10 -9.05 -0.70
N ILE A 78 -11.70 -7.99 -1.39
CA ILE A 78 -10.77 -8.04 -2.53
C ILE A 78 -9.41 -8.62 -2.11
N THR A 79 -8.84 -8.15 -1.01
CA THR A 79 -7.52 -8.63 -0.56
C THR A 79 -7.56 -10.08 -0.10
N ILE A 80 -8.65 -10.51 0.54
CA ILE A 80 -8.88 -11.91 0.91
C ILE A 80 -9.01 -12.79 -0.33
N THR A 81 -9.83 -12.38 -1.31
CA THR A 81 -9.99 -13.17 -2.55
C THR A 81 -8.69 -13.26 -3.33
N ARG A 82 -7.89 -12.17 -3.40
CA ARG A 82 -6.54 -12.22 -3.97
C ARG A 82 -5.66 -13.24 -3.26
N HIS A 83 -5.70 -13.26 -1.92
CA HIS A 83 -4.96 -14.24 -1.14
C HIS A 83 -5.40 -15.66 -1.47
N LEU A 84 -6.70 -15.93 -1.45
CA LEU A 84 -7.25 -17.26 -1.76
C LEU A 84 -6.91 -17.74 -3.18
N ASN A 85 -6.71 -16.82 -4.13
CA ASN A 85 -6.30 -17.08 -5.51
C ASN A 85 -4.78 -17.06 -5.70
N LEU A 86 -3.99 -17.26 -4.63
CA LEU A 86 -2.53 -17.34 -4.69
C LEU A 86 -1.85 -16.10 -5.31
N MET A 87 -2.46 -14.92 -5.16
CA MET A 87 -1.95 -13.66 -5.69
C MET A 87 -1.23 -12.80 -4.65
N THR A 88 -0.84 -13.38 -3.53
CA THR A 88 -0.03 -12.76 -2.46
C THR A 88 1.33 -13.41 -2.39
N HIS A 89 2.30 -12.68 -1.85
CA HIS A 89 3.72 -13.02 -1.98
C HIS A 89 4.37 -13.36 -0.63
N ALA A 90 5.46 -14.12 -0.72
CA ALA A 90 6.29 -14.51 0.42
C ALA A 90 6.92 -13.31 1.11
N LEU A 91 7.61 -12.48 0.32
CA LEU A 91 8.12 -11.19 0.78
C LEU A 91 6.92 -10.25 0.91
N ASP A 92 6.90 -9.48 1.96
CA ASP A 92 5.80 -8.66 2.44
C ASP A 92 4.76 -9.48 3.24
N LEU A 93 3.66 -10.00 2.68
CA LEU A 93 2.61 -10.66 3.47
C LEU A 93 3.14 -11.88 4.25
N GLY A 94 3.79 -12.82 3.58
CA GLY A 94 4.31 -14.04 4.23
C GLY A 94 5.30 -13.72 5.33
N GLN A 95 6.19 -12.77 5.09
CA GLN A 95 7.18 -12.27 6.04
C GLN A 95 6.51 -11.70 7.29
N TYR A 96 5.57 -10.76 7.15
CA TYR A 96 4.91 -10.14 8.31
C TYR A 96 3.97 -11.10 9.05
N VAL A 97 3.33 -12.03 8.34
CA VAL A 97 2.57 -13.12 8.99
C VAL A 97 3.47 -13.96 9.86
N GLN A 98 4.64 -14.38 9.36
CA GLN A 98 5.59 -15.17 10.13
C GLN A 98 6.14 -14.39 11.33
N ILE A 99 6.49 -13.10 11.16
CA ILE A 99 6.98 -12.26 12.26
C ILE A 99 5.95 -12.18 13.38
N VAL A 100 4.70 -11.81 13.08
CA VAL A 100 3.66 -11.66 14.10
C VAL A 100 3.31 -13.01 14.74
N TRP A 101 3.27 -14.10 13.95
CA TRP A 101 3.05 -15.44 14.48
C TRP A 101 4.17 -15.89 15.41
N ASN A 102 5.45 -15.67 15.05
CA ASN A 102 6.60 -15.97 15.93
C ASN A 102 6.51 -15.18 17.25
N MET A 103 6.15 -13.89 17.18
CA MET A 103 5.96 -13.08 18.38
C MET A 103 4.81 -13.61 19.24
N ALA A 104 3.68 -13.97 18.63
CA ALA A 104 2.50 -14.53 19.32
C ALA A 104 2.78 -15.90 19.94
N SER A 105 3.70 -16.68 19.35
CA SER A 105 4.10 -18.01 19.80
C SER A 105 5.30 -17.99 20.78
N GLY A 106 5.80 -16.80 21.16
CA GLY A 106 6.90 -16.67 22.12
C GLY A 106 8.30 -16.80 21.53
N TYR A 107 8.45 -16.95 20.21
CA TYR A 107 9.76 -17.03 19.55
C TYR A 107 10.42 -15.66 19.34
N GLY A 108 9.69 -14.57 19.63
CA GLY A 108 10.14 -13.20 19.38
C GLY A 108 10.08 -12.78 17.91
N PRO A 109 10.56 -11.55 17.58
CA PRO A 109 10.51 -11.00 16.23
C PRO A 109 11.58 -11.60 15.33
N ARG A 110 11.38 -12.85 14.93
CA ARG A 110 12.24 -13.61 14.01
C ARG A 110 11.51 -13.91 12.72
N MET A 111 12.28 -14.09 11.65
CA MET A 111 11.77 -14.51 10.36
C MET A 111 12.78 -15.42 9.64
N SER A 112 12.30 -16.19 8.67
CA SER A 112 13.13 -16.98 7.75
C SER A 112 13.00 -16.51 6.29
N LEU A 113 12.42 -15.31 6.07
CA LEU A 113 12.12 -14.71 4.78
C LEU A 113 12.68 -13.26 4.66
N PRO A 114 14.02 -13.05 4.61
CA PRO A 114 15.15 -13.97 4.80
C PRO A 114 15.37 -14.36 6.27
N GLU A 115 16.24 -15.35 6.52
CA GLU A 115 16.51 -15.83 7.88
C GLU A 115 17.33 -14.81 8.67
N MET A 116 16.64 -14.06 9.53
CA MET A 116 17.25 -13.04 10.40
C MET A 116 16.30 -12.61 11.52
N HIS A 117 16.80 -11.76 12.39
CA HIS A 117 15.95 -11.00 13.30
C HIS A 117 15.14 -9.98 12.48
N ALA A 118 13.81 -9.91 12.68
CA ALA A 118 12.93 -9.06 11.88
C ALA A 118 13.36 -7.57 11.86
N TRP A 119 13.84 -7.07 12.99
CA TRP A 119 14.31 -5.69 13.12
C TRP A 119 15.71 -5.44 12.53
N GLY A 120 16.35 -6.46 11.97
CA GLY A 120 17.54 -6.33 11.15
C GLY A 120 17.23 -5.92 9.69
N ASP A 121 15.97 -6.05 9.26
CA ASP A 121 15.51 -5.58 7.95
C ASP A 121 14.78 -4.23 8.09
N HIS A 122 13.62 -4.23 8.74
CA HIS A 122 12.83 -3.05 9.07
C HIS A 122 12.45 -3.02 10.55
N LEU A 123 12.68 -1.88 11.21
CA LEU A 123 12.29 -1.69 12.60
C LEU A 123 10.82 -1.30 12.69
N SER A 124 9.97 -2.27 13.06
CA SER A 124 8.51 -2.10 13.10
C SER A 124 7.91 -2.56 14.45
N PRO A 125 8.20 -1.89 15.57
CA PRO A 125 7.68 -2.27 16.89
C PRO A 125 6.16 -2.30 17.00
N ILE A 126 5.45 -1.56 16.13
CA ILE A 126 3.97 -1.52 16.09
C ILE A 126 3.36 -2.92 15.88
N LEU A 127 4.12 -3.86 15.30
CA LEU A 127 3.68 -5.25 15.11
C LEU A 127 3.32 -5.95 16.41
N TRP A 128 3.90 -5.55 17.56
CA TRP A 128 3.49 -6.05 18.86
C TRP A 128 2.00 -5.78 19.16
N GLY A 129 1.47 -4.67 18.66
CA GLY A 129 0.04 -4.36 18.76
C GLY A 129 -0.88 -5.31 17.99
N LEU A 130 -0.34 -6.10 17.04
CA LEU A 130 -1.09 -7.08 16.25
C LEU A 130 -1.05 -8.49 16.88
N VAL A 131 -0.16 -8.74 17.83
CA VAL A 131 -0.03 -10.04 18.51
C VAL A 131 -1.34 -10.51 19.15
N PRO A 132 -2.11 -9.69 19.88
CA PRO A 132 -3.39 -10.11 20.45
C PRO A 132 -4.39 -10.59 19.39
N LEU A 133 -4.37 -10.00 18.19
CA LEU A 133 -5.24 -10.43 17.10
C LEU A 133 -4.83 -11.83 16.58
N PHE A 134 -3.53 -12.15 16.58
CA PHE A 134 -3.03 -13.47 16.18
C PHE A 134 -3.34 -14.56 17.20
N TRP A 135 -3.56 -14.23 18.47
CA TRP A 135 -4.08 -15.19 19.45
C TRP A 135 -5.54 -15.56 19.18
N ILE A 136 -6.31 -14.68 18.52
CA ILE A 136 -7.73 -14.92 18.19
C ILE A 136 -7.88 -15.53 16.80
N VAL A 137 -7.29 -14.89 15.79
CA VAL A 137 -7.36 -15.32 14.38
C VAL A 137 -5.96 -15.20 13.76
N PRO A 138 -5.10 -16.23 13.92
CA PRO A 138 -3.77 -16.20 13.31
C PRO A 138 -3.87 -16.34 11.79
N GLY A 139 -3.08 -15.55 11.06
CA GLY A 139 -2.92 -15.75 9.62
C GLY A 139 -2.93 -14.49 8.76
N PRO A 140 -2.74 -14.69 7.47
CA PRO A 140 -2.64 -13.58 6.49
C PRO A 140 -3.89 -12.73 6.44
N VAL A 141 -5.08 -13.35 6.53
CA VAL A 141 -6.38 -12.65 6.47
C VAL A 141 -6.49 -11.56 7.53
N THR A 142 -6.00 -11.80 8.74
CA THR A 142 -6.00 -10.82 9.83
C THR A 142 -5.24 -9.54 9.43
N LEU A 143 -4.05 -9.67 8.85
CA LEU A 143 -3.25 -8.52 8.43
C LEU A 143 -3.90 -7.76 7.27
N LEU A 144 -4.48 -8.46 6.30
CA LEU A 144 -5.19 -7.86 5.16
C LEU A 144 -6.44 -7.08 5.60
N VAL A 145 -7.20 -7.61 6.55
CA VAL A 145 -8.37 -6.94 7.13
C VAL A 145 -7.94 -5.71 7.94
N VAL A 146 -6.92 -5.85 8.80
CA VAL A 146 -6.36 -4.72 9.57
C VAL A 146 -5.92 -3.59 8.66
N GLN A 147 -5.21 -3.89 7.56
CA GLN A 147 -4.79 -2.90 6.57
C GLN A 147 -5.99 -2.17 5.96
N SER A 148 -7.01 -2.91 5.53
CA SER A 148 -8.20 -2.33 4.89
C SER A 148 -9.00 -1.43 5.84
N ILE A 149 -9.15 -1.84 7.11
CA ILE A 149 -9.78 -1.03 8.16
C ILE A 149 -8.93 0.22 8.47
N ALA A 150 -7.61 0.05 8.60
CA ALA A 150 -6.70 1.17 8.88
C ALA A 150 -6.81 2.27 7.82
N PHE A 151 -6.77 1.93 6.55
CA PHE A 151 -6.96 2.89 5.47
C PHE A 151 -8.34 3.56 5.51
N ALA A 152 -9.40 2.77 5.73
CA ALA A 152 -10.75 3.31 5.81
C ALA A 152 -10.90 4.36 6.92
N LEU A 153 -10.29 4.13 8.09
CA LEU A 153 -10.32 5.02 9.26
C LEU A 153 -9.65 6.39 9.03
N GLY A 154 -8.94 6.56 7.92
CA GLY A 154 -8.46 7.88 7.49
C GLY A 154 -9.59 8.81 7.00
N ALA A 155 -10.68 8.27 6.44
CA ALA A 155 -11.75 9.10 5.85
C ALA A 155 -12.48 9.98 6.88
N PRO A 156 -12.89 9.50 8.07
CA PRO A 156 -13.44 10.36 9.11
C PRO A 156 -12.48 11.47 9.55
N ALA A 157 -11.17 11.19 9.61
CA ALA A 157 -10.18 12.20 9.94
C ALA A 157 -10.11 13.30 8.86
N VAL A 158 -10.12 12.89 7.58
CA VAL A 158 -10.16 13.84 6.43
C VAL A 158 -11.43 14.68 6.47
N TYR A 159 -12.59 14.07 6.75
CA TYR A 159 -13.84 14.82 6.93
C TYR A 159 -13.71 15.90 8.01
N LEU A 160 -13.21 15.54 9.19
CA LEU A 160 -13.07 16.48 10.31
C LEU A 160 -12.09 17.62 10.00
N LEU A 161 -10.98 17.33 9.33
CA LEU A 161 -10.00 18.34 8.90
C LEU A 161 -10.59 19.26 7.83
N ALA A 162 -11.30 18.71 6.85
CA ALA A 162 -11.93 19.46 5.78
C ALA A 162 -13.07 20.34 6.33
N ARG A 163 -13.95 19.78 7.19
CA ARG A 163 -15.04 20.52 7.82
C ARG A 163 -14.57 21.77 8.58
N ARG A 164 -13.46 21.62 9.35
CA ARG A 164 -12.89 22.76 10.10
C ARG A 164 -12.34 23.86 9.21
N ARG A 165 -11.81 23.52 8.04
CA ARG A 165 -11.12 24.48 7.15
C ARG A 165 -12.02 25.06 6.08
N LEU A 166 -13.04 24.33 5.65
CA LEU A 166 -13.95 24.72 4.56
C LEU A 166 -15.28 25.26 5.09
N GLU A 167 -15.63 24.98 6.34
CA GLU A 167 -16.90 25.35 6.98
C GLU A 167 -18.13 24.87 6.18
N ASP A 168 -17.96 23.77 5.41
CA ASP A 168 -18.98 23.16 4.55
C ASP A 168 -18.93 21.64 4.72
N ASP A 169 -19.99 21.07 5.32
CA ASP A 169 -20.11 19.64 5.58
C ASP A 169 -20.17 18.80 4.29
N GLY A 170 -20.79 19.34 3.23
CA GLY A 170 -20.88 18.69 1.92
C GLY A 170 -19.51 18.55 1.25
N LEU A 171 -18.74 19.63 1.23
CA LEU A 171 -17.36 19.60 0.72
C LEU A 171 -16.47 18.71 1.61
N ALA A 172 -16.68 18.71 2.92
CA ALA A 172 -15.95 17.82 3.81
C ALA A 172 -16.18 16.35 3.47
N ALA A 173 -17.42 15.96 3.24
CA ALA A 173 -17.76 14.59 2.79
C ALA A 173 -17.15 14.26 1.42
N LEU A 174 -17.15 15.22 0.48
CA LEU A 174 -16.50 15.02 -0.82
C LEU A 174 -14.99 14.80 -0.69
N PHE A 175 -14.29 15.49 0.22
CA PHE A 175 -12.87 15.24 0.49
C PHE A 175 -12.62 13.87 1.15
N ALA A 176 -13.50 13.42 2.04
CA ALA A 176 -13.43 12.07 2.59
C ALA A 176 -13.63 11.01 1.49
N LEU A 177 -14.58 11.20 0.58
CA LEU A 177 -14.77 10.33 -0.59
C LEU A 177 -13.56 10.39 -1.54
N LEU A 178 -13.03 11.58 -1.82
CA LEU A 178 -11.84 11.76 -2.66
C LEU A 178 -10.63 11.02 -2.08
N TYR A 179 -10.47 11.01 -0.75
CA TYR A 179 -9.46 10.22 -0.07
C TYR A 179 -9.67 8.72 -0.31
N LEU A 180 -10.88 8.18 -0.12
CA LEU A 180 -11.19 6.76 -0.34
C LEU A 180 -11.05 6.35 -1.81
N LEU A 181 -11.35 7.25 -2.74
CA LEU A 181 -11.21 7.05 -4.18
C LEU A 181 -9.78 7.28 -4.68
N ASN A 182 -8.85 7.71 -3.84
CA ASN A 182 -7.48 8.01 -4.26
C ASN A 182 -6.77 6.75 -4.77
N PRO A 183 -6.22 6.75 -6.00
CA PRO A 183 -5.59 5.57 -6.61
C PRO A 183 -4.34 5.11 -5.87
N SER A 184 -3.65 5.99 -5.14
CA SER A 184 -2.51 5.59 -4.31
C SER A 184 -2.97 4.85 -3.06
N LEU A 185 -4.04 5.31 -2.40
CA LEU A 185 -4.63 4.62 -1.25
C LEU A 185 -5.11 3.21 -1.63
N GLN A 186 -5.89 3.13 -2.70
CA GLN A 186 -6.41 1.85 -3.22
C GLN A 186 -5.26 0.93 -3.65
N GLY A 187 -4.26 1.49 -4.35
CA GLY A 187 -3.09 0.75 -4.81
C GLY A 187 -2.26 0.17 -3.67
N MET A 188 -2.08 0.91 -2.57
CA MET A 188 -1.44 0.38 -1.36
C MET A 188 -2.27 -0.73 -0.71
N ASN A 189 -3.61 -0.59 -0.70
CA ASN A 189 -4.48 -1.55 -0.01
C ASN A 189 -4.55 -2.91 -0.70
N VAL A 190 -4.56 -2.96 -2.04
CA VAL A 190 -4.59 -4.25 -2.77
C VAL A 190 -3.23 -4.94 -2.83
N ARG A 191 -2.18 -4.29 -2.39
CA ARG A 191 -0.88 -4.94 -2.19
C ARG A 191 -0.85 -5.67 -0.86
N ASP A 192 0.19 -6.49 -0.71
CA ASP A 192 0.44 -7.24 0.51
C ASP A 192 0.62 -6.30 1.72
N PHE A 193 0.36 -6.80 2.91
CA PHE A 193 0.42 -6.01 4.14
C PHE A 193 1.82 -5.46 4.40
N HIS A 194 1.87 -4.19 4.83
CA HIS A 194 3.09 -3.54 5.33
C HIS A 194 2.77 -2.70 6.58
N PRO A 195 3.58 -2.74 7.63
CA PRO A 195 3.38 -1.88 8.82
C PRO A 195 3.35 -0.39 8.47
N ALA A 196 4.10 0.03 7.45
CA ALA A 196 4.15 1.40 6.97
C ALA A 196 2.78 2.00 6.61
N VAL A 197 1.81 1.18 6.20
CA VAL A 197 0.48 1.68 5.79
C VAL A 197 -0.33 2.22 6.98
N LEU A 198 -0.01 1.78 8.21
CA LEU A 198 -0.63 2.28 9.43
C LEU A 198 -0.32 3.76 9.68
N VAL A 199 0.75 4.28 9.07
CA VAL A 199 1.11 5.70 9.14
C VAL A 199 0.01 6.60 8.58
N VAL A 200 -0.73 6.17 7.55
CA VAL A 200 -1.78 6.99 6.92
C VAL A 200 -2.86 7.43 7.92
N PRO A 201 -3.59 6.51 8.58
CA PRO A 201 -4.58 6.92 9.57
C PRO A 201 -3.94 7.58 10.80
N LEU A 202 -2.78 7.10 11.26
CA LEU A 202 -2.11 7.66 12.44
C LEU A 202 -1.77 9.14 12.24
N LEU A 203 -1.20 9.52 11.11
CA LEU A 203 -0.90 10.92 10.79
C LEU A 203 -2.16 11.76 10.58
N LEU A 204 -3.16 11.24 9.87
CA LEU A 204 -4.41 11.97 9.67
C LEU A 204 -5.10 12.29 11.01
N TRP A 205 -5.14 11.32 11.92
CA TRP A 205 -5.65 11.55 13.27
C TRP A 205 -4.73 12.41 14.13
N ALA A 206 -3.41 12.37 13.93
CA ALA A 206 -2.48 13.29 14.58
C ALA A 206 -2.74 14.75 14.17
N PHE A 207 -3.02 15.01 12.89
CA PHE A 207 -3.47 16.34 12.44
C PHE A 207 -4.77 16.78 13.10
N VAL A 208 -5.77 15.88 13.18
CA VAL A 208 -7.03 16.17 13.89
C VAL A 208 -6.76 16.50 15.36
N ALA A 209 -5.92 15.72 16.05
CA ALA A 209 -5.57 15.92 17.45
C ALA A 209 -4.83 17.25 17.67
N ALA A 210 -3.87 17.58 16.80
CA ALA A 210 -3.13 18.83 16.85
C ALA A 210 -4.04 20.05 16.62
N GLU A 211 -4.94 19.99 15.64
CA GLU A 211 -5.92 21.06 15.39
C GLU A 211 -6.96 21.20 16.50
N ALA A 212 -7.22 20.11 17.23
CA ALA A 212 -8.11 20.11 18.40
C ALA A 212 -7.40 20.54 19.71
N GLY A 213 -6.10 20.85 19.69
CA GLY A 213 -5.33 21.16 20.89
C GLY A 213 -5.07 19.97 21.82
N ARG A 214 -5.29 18.73 21.36
CA ARG A 214 -5.11 17.50 22.14
C ARG A 214 -3.66 17.00 22.05
N ALA A 215 -2.74 17.70 22.73
CA ALA A 215 -1.30 17.49 22.59
C ALA A 215 -0.85 16.06 22.95
N LEU A 216 -1.36 15.48 24.04
CA LEU A 216 -0.99 14.11 24.46
C LEU A 216 -1.46 13.04 23.45
N LEU A 217 -2.68 13.18 22.92
CA LEU A 217 -3.18 12.29 21.88
C LEU A 217 -2.35 12.42 20.61
N CYS A 218 -2.03 13.66 20.21
CA CYS A 218 -1.15 13.91 19.07
C CYS A 218 0.22 13.24 19.27
N ALA A 219 0.87 13.44 20.40
CA ALA A 219 2.15 12.82 20.72
C ALA A 219 2.09 11.29 20.68
N GLY A 220 1.05 10.69 21.27
CA GLY A 220 0.85 9.23 21.23
C GLY A 220 0.70 8.69 19.80
N LEU A 221 -0.06 9.39 18.94
CA LEU A 221 -0.21 9.01 17.53
C LEU A 221 1.11 9.15 16.74
N LEU A 222 1.92 10.17 17.03
CA LEU A 222 3.24 10.33 16.43
C LEU A 222 4.23 9.25 16.91
N VAL A 223 4.18 8.85 18.18
CA VAL A 223 4.98 7.71 18.68
C VAL A 223 4.58 6.41 17.97
N LEU A 224 3.28 6.14 17.80
CA LEU A 224 2.82 4.98 17.04
C LEU A 224 3.23 5.07 15.56
N THR A 225 3.26 6.28 15.00
CA THR A 225 3.79 6.50 13.64
C THR A 225 5.26 6.13 13.55
N LEU A 226 6.11 6.58 14.48
CA LEU A 226 7.53 6.22 14.55
C LEU A 226 7.72 4.70 14.73
N ALA A 227 6.86 4.05 15.51
CA ALA A 227 6.90 2.62 15.74
C ALA A 227 6.46 1.77 14.52
N SER A 228 5.91 2.39 13.47
CA SER A 228 5.42 1.66 12.28
C SER A 228 6.56 1.15 11.39
N ARG A 229 7.56 1.96 11.15
CA ARG A 229 8.79 1.63 10.42
C ARG A 229 9.81 2.75 10.60
N GLU A 230 11.11 2.45 10.53
CA GLU A 230 12.19 3.43 10.76
C GLU A 230 12.07 4.68 9.88
N ASP A 231 11.68 4.54 8.61
CA ASP A 231 11.55 5.68 7.70
C ASP A 231 10.23 6.46 7.85
N ALA A 232 9.28 6.00 8.68
CA ALA A 232 8.14 6.80 9.10
C ALA A 232 8.56 8.07 9.87
N ALA A 233 9.78 8.08 10.40
CA ALA A 233 10.39 9.27 10.99
C ALA A 233 10.43 10.45 10.01
N LEU A 234 10.58 10.20 8.69
CA LEU A 234 10.53 11.27 7.68
C LEU A 234 9.15 11.95 7.63
N ALA A 235 8.09 11.18 7.82
CA ALA A 235 6.74 11.75 7.90
C ALA A 235 6.54 12.52 9.21
N VAL A 236 7.13 12.09 10.33
CA VAL A 236 7.07 12.84 11.60
C VAL A 236 7.93 14.11 11.54
N ILE A 237 9.08 14.10 10.85
CA ILE A 237 9.83 15.33 10.52
C ILE A 237 8.95 16.28 9.71
N GLY A 238 8.23 15.76 8.69
CA GLY A 238 7.28 16.52 7.91
C GLY A 238 6.14 17.11 8.74
N PHE A 239 5.63 16.36 9.73
CA PHE A 239 4.65 16.86 10.68
C PHE A 239 5.21 18.04 11.53
N GLY A 240 6.47 17.95 11.94
CA GLY A 240 7.19 19.05 12.60
C GLY A 240 7.30 20.30 11.72
N LEU A 241 7.62 20.13 10.43
CA LEU A 241 7.62 21.23 9.45
C LEU A 241 6.23 21.86 9.31
N TRP A 242 5.17 21.06 9.26
CA TRP A 242 3.81 21.56 9.22
C TRP A 242 3.43 22.32 10.51
N LEU A 243 3.81 21.86 11.70
CA LEU A 243 3.60 22.61 12.95
C LEU A 243 4.30 23.99 12.90
N ALA A 244 5.54 24.03 12.42
CA ALA A 244 6.29 25.26 12.31
C ALA A 244 5.69 26.23 11.27
N LEU A 245 5.51 25.79 10.03
CA LEU A 245 5.11 26.64 8.92
C LEU A 245 3.60 26.86 8.82
N GLY A 246 2.81 25.82 9.07
CA GLY A 246 1.34 25.87 8.96
C GLY A 246 0.66 26.38 10.23
N ARG A 247 1.20 26.02 11.41
CA ARG A 247 0.62 26.40 12.71
C ARG A 247 1.39 27.51 13.43
N ARG A 248 2.55 27.92 12.90
CA ARG A 248 3.48 28.89 13.51
C ARG A 248 3.95 28.46 14.92
N GLN A 249 3.94 27.16 15.20
CA GLN A 249 4.40 26.57 16.46
C GLN A 249 5.87 26.12 16.29
N TRP A 250 6.76 27.08 16.15
CA TRP A 250 8.16 26.85 15.76
C TRP A 250 8.91 25.92 16.72
N LEU A 251 8.75 26.13 18.02
CA LEU A 251 9.44 25.32 19.03
C LEU A 251 8.92 23.87 19.02
N ALA A 252 7.59 23.68 19.01
CA ALA A 252 6.98 22.36 18.95
C ALA A 252 7.35 21.64 17.64
N GLY A 253 7.33 22.38 16.52
CA GLY A 253 7.72 21.86 15.21
C GLY A 253 9.18 21.43 15.16
N ALA A 254 10.10 22.28 15.63
CA ALA A 254 11.53 21.97 15.69
C ALA A 254 11.80 20.79 16.63
N ALA A 255 11.18 20.75 17.81
CA ALA A 255 11.32 19.63 18.75
C ALA A 255 10.83 18.31 18.14
N THR A 256 9.65 18.32 17.50
CA THR A 256 9.10 17.13 16.82
C THR A 256 10.03 16.64 15.72
N ALA A 257 10.52 17.54 14.87
CA ALA A 257 11.45 17.18 13.79
C ALA A 257 12.80 16.67 14.34
N ALA A 258 13.34 17.30 15.38
CA ALA A 258 14.60 16.87 15.99
C ALA A 258 14.49 15.49 16.65
N VAL A 259 13.41 15.22 17.39
CA VAL A 259 13.17 13.88 17.99
C VAL A 259 13.02 12.83 16.90
N ALA A 260 12.23 13.08 15.85
CA ALA A 260 12.05 12.14 14.76
C ALA A 260 13.36 11.88 13.99
N PHE A 261 14.18 12.92 13.78
CA PHE A 261 15.51 12.78 13.18
C PHE A 261 16.45 11.96 14.06
N ALA A 262 16.45 12.21 15.38
CA ALA A 262 17.25 11.43 16.33
C ALA A 262 16.86 9.95 16.35
N VAL A 263 15.55 9.64 16.26
CA VAL A 263 15.05 8.27 16.14
C VAL A 263 15.54 7.64 14.82
N LEU A 264 15.34 8.30 13.68
CA LEU A 264 15.82 7.80 12.38
C LEU A 264 17.34 7.53 12.39
N TRP A 265 18.09 8.45 12.98
CA TRP A 265 19.55 8.33 13.10
C TRP A 265 19.93 7.14 13.99
N ALA A 266 19.31 7.00 15.16
CA ALA A 266 19.56 5.89 16.07
C ALA A 266 19.19 4.55 15.44
N ASP A 267 18.03 4.44 14.78
CA ASP A 267 17.56 3.23 14.14
C ASP A 267 18.51 2.79 13.02
N THR A 268 18.88 3.70 12.14
CA THR A 268 19.72 3.36 10.97
C THR A 268 21.20 3.19 11.31
N ARG A 269 21.69 3.85 12.37
CA ARG A 269 23.12 3.82 12.75
C ARG A 269 23.45 2.76 13.77
N TRP A 270 22.53 2.43 14.67
CA TRP A 270 22.80 1.55 15.80
C TRP A 270 21.81 0.39 15.92
N VAL A 271 20.49 0.66 15.93
CA VAL A 271 19.49 -0.37 16.28
C VAL A 271 19.42 -1.45 15.21
N ILE A 272 19.12 -1.08 13.95
CA ILE A 272 19.01 -2.05 12.84
C ILE A 272 20.34 -2.78 12.61
N PRO A 273 21.51 -2.10 12.55
CA PRO A 273 22.80 -2.77 12.45
C PRO A 273 23.08 -3.77 13.58
N ALA A 274 22.66 -3.48 14.82
CA ALA A 274 22.85 -4.41 15.95
C ALA A 274 22.07 -5.71 15.77
N PHE A 275 20.88 -5.67 15.15
CA PHE A 275 20.09 -6.86 14.85
C PHE A 275 20.50 -7.56 13.55
N ARG A 276 21.02 -6.79 12.60
CA ARG A 276 21.41 -7.29 11.28
C ARG A 276 22.82 -7.90 11.26
N GLY A 277 23.73 -7.37 12.06
CA GLY A 277 25.17 -7.67 11.99
C GLY A 277 25.91 -6.93 10.88
N GLU A 278 25.22 -6.08 10.11
CA GLU A 278 25.73 -5.31 8.97
C GLU A 278 25.13 -3.90 8.96
N PRO A 279 25.75 -2.93 8.25
CA PRO A 279 25.20 -1.59 8.08
C PRO A 279 23.79 -1.61 7.45
N TYR A 280 23.00 -0.57 7.70
CA TYR A 280 21.66 -0.41 7.17
C TYR A 280 21.66 -0.45 5.63
N SER A 281 21.07 -1.49 5.06
CA SER A 281 21.18 -1.83 3.64
C SER A 281 20.41 -0.89 2.70
N HIS A 282 19.33 -0.28 3.18
CA HIS A 282 18.45 0.53 2.31
C HIS A 282 19.07 1.88 1.90
N LEU A 283 20.15 2.33 2.55
CA LEU A 283 20.93 3.49 2.10
C LEU A 283 21.53 3.31 0.70
N ARG A 284 21.74 2.08 0.24
CA ARG A 284 22.23 1.79 -1.13
C ARG A 284 21.34 2.39 -2.22
N ARG A 285 20.05 2.60 -1.93
CA ARG A 285 19.09 3.25 -2.85
C ARG A 285 19.47 4.69 -3.17
N TYR A 286 20.31 5.32 -2.33
CA TYR A 286 20.74 6.73 -2.42
C TYR A 286 22.22 6.86 -2.72
N ALA A 287 22.90 5.82 -3.18
CA ALA A 287 24.36 5.79 -3.42
C ALA A 287 24.84 6.85 -4.43
N ALA A 288 23.94 7.50 -5.20
CA ALA A 288 24.30 8.66 -6.02
C ALA A 288 24.67 9.90 -5.20
N PHE A 289 24.23 9.95 -3.93
CA PHE A 289 24.38 11.11 -3.06
C PHE A 289 25.36 10.86 -1.91
N GLY A 290 25.83 9.62 -1.72
CA GLY A 290 26.80 9.26 -0.69
C GLY A 290 26.50 7.92 -0.02
N GLY A 291 27.37 7.51 0.90
CA GLY A 291 27.31 6.23 1.60
C GLY A 291 26.62 6.30 2.97
N SER A 292 26.38 7.50 3.49
CA SER A 292 25.77 7.73 4.80
C SER A 292 24.61 8.73 4.72
N LEU A 293 23.76 8.74 5.75
CA LEU A 293 22.67 9.72 5.85
C LEU A 293 23.20 11.16 5.83
N LEU A 294 24.36 11.41 6.48
CA LEU A 294 24.99 12.73 6.49
C LEU A 294 25.48 13.13 5.09
N ASP A 295 26.13 12.22 4.36
CA ASP A 295 26.58 12.48 2.99
C ASP A 295 25.42 12.85 2.08
N ILE A 296 24.30 12.13 2.20
CA ILE A 296 23.07 12.41 1.45
C ILE A 296 22.56 13.81 1.76
N MET A 297 22.48 14.18 3.06
CA MET A 297 22.04 15.52 3.48
C MET A 297 22.97 16.61 2.95
N LEU A 298 24.29 16.41 3.02
CA LEU A 298 25.27 17.35 2.48
C LEU A 298 25.17 17.47 0.96
N ALA A 299 24.97 16.36 0.24
CA ALA A 299 24.79 16.38 -1.20
C ALA A 299 23.54 17.19 -1.61
N LEU A 300 22.43 17.06 -0.86
CA LEU A 300 21.21 17.85 -1.10
C LEU A 300 21.42 19.35 -0.93
N LEU A 301 22.25 19.75 0.02
CA LEU A 301 22.55 21.17 0.31
C LEU A 301 23.60 21.75 -0.64
N LEU A 302 24.66 21.00 -0.92
CA LEU A 302 25.84 21.50 -1.63
C LEU A 302 25.78 21.30 -3.15
N HIS A 303 24.97 20.33 -3.63
CA HIS A 303 24.88 19.97 -5.04
C HIS A 303 23.44 20.00 -5.60
N PRO A 304 22.69 21.12 -5.47
CA PRO A 304 21.27 21.19 -5.85
C PRO A 304 21.04 20.92 -7.34
N LEU A 305 21.96 21.28 -8.23
CA LEU A 305 21.85 21.00 -9.67
C LEU A 305 21.97 19.49 -9.95
N HIS A 306 22.85 18.77 -9.23
CA HIS A 306 22.95 17.32 -9.33
C HIS A 306 21.65 16.66 -8.85
N VAL A 307 21.09 17.14 -7.74
CA VAL A 307 19.80 16.68 -7.23
C VAL A 307 18.70 16.88 -8.26
N LEU A 308 18.60 18.08 -8.85
CA LEU A 308 17.60 18.39 -9.88
C LEU A 308 17.76 17.47 -11.10
N ALA A 309 18.99 17.22 -11.56
CA ALA A 309 19.24 16.32 -12.68
C ALA A 309 18.78 14.88 -12.39
N GLN A 310 18.94 14.41 -11.16
CA GLN A 310 18.48 13.07 -10.75
C GLN A 310 16.95 12.96 -10.69
N ILE A 311 16.26 14.01 -10.25
CA ILE A 311 14.78 13.98 -10.14
C ILE A 311 14.06 14.39 -11.44
N ALA A 312 14.72 15.07 -12.38
CA ALA A 312 14.14 15.52 -13.64
C ALA A 312 14.04 14.39 -14.67
N THR A 313 13.39 13.28 -14.32
CA THR A 313 13.19 12.13 -15.20
C THR A 313 11.72 11.92 -15.51
N ARG A 314 11.41 11.30 -16.68
CA ARG A 314 10.03 10.98 -17.07
C ARG A 314 9.29 10.17 -16.00
N GLY A 315 9.95 9.18 -15.38
CA GLY A 315 9.30 8.34 -14.37
C GLY A 315 8.87 9.13 -13.14
N ARG A 316 9.73 10.06 -12.67
CA ARG A 316 9.43 10.90 -11.50
C ARG A 316 8.42 12.00 -11.82
N LEU A 317 8.40 12.52 -13.05
CA LEU A 317 7.34 13.43 -13.50
C LEU A 317 5.97 12.73 -13.52
N VAL A 318 5.90 11.52 -14.09
CA VAL A 318 4.68 10.70 -14.08
C VAL A 318 4.23 10.41 -12.65
N TYR A 319 5.17 10.10 -11.76
CA TYR A 319 4.86 9.93 -10.33
C TYR A 319 4.26 11.19 -9.71
N ALA A 320 4.86 12.35 -9.91
CA ALA A 320 4.35 13.62 -9.38
C ALA A 320 2.93 13.92 -9.91
N LEU A 321 2.69 13.71 -11.21
CA LEU A 321 1.37 13.86 -11.81
C LEU A 321 0.36 12.87 -11.22
N ALA A 322 0.75 11.60 -11.04
CA ALA A 322 -0.12 10.57 -10.46
C ALA A 322 -0.47 10.84 -8.98
N MET A 323 0.39 11.54 -8.25
CA MET A 323 0.13 11.95 -6.86
C MET A 323 -0.74 13.22 -6.76
N LEU A 324 -0.60 14.16 -7.68
CA LEU A 324 -1.27 15.47 -7.63
C LEU A 324 -2.62 15.50 -8.38
N ALA A 325 -2.72 14.84 -9.53
CA ALA A 325 -3.92 14.90 -10.37
C ALA A 325 -5.17 14.33 -9.67
N PRO A 326 -5.11 13.22 -8.91
CA PRO A 326 -6.27 12.72 -8.15
C PRO A 326 -6.80 13.71 -7.10
N LEU A 327 -6.00 14.70 -6.72
CA LEU A 327 -6.34 15.77 -5.78
C LEU A 327 -6.58 17.11 -6.49
N GLY A 328 -6.78 17.10 -7.82
CA GLY A 328 -7.07 18.29 -8.62
C GLY A 328 -5.98 19.35 -8.58
N PHE A 329 -4.72 18.96 -8.35
CA PHE A 329 -3.57 19.86 -8.14
C PHE A 329 -3.76 20.87 -6.98
N LEU A 330 -4.81 20.71 -6.17
CA LEU A 330 -5.08 21.55 -4.99
C LEU A 330 -3.91 21.57 -3.99
N PRO A 331 -3.12 20.47 -3.80
CA PRO A 331 -1.97 20.52 -2.89
C PRO A 331 -0.98 21.64 -3.18
N LEU A 332 -0.82 22.03 -4.45
CA LEU A 332 0.07 23.14 -4.85
C LEU A 332 -0.35 24.51 -4.27
N LEU A 333 -1.62 24.65 -3.91
CA LEU A 333 -2.16 25.84 -3.26
C LEU A 333 -2.08 25.75 -1.72
N GLY A 334 -1.58 24.64 -1.15
CA GLY A 334 -1.38 24.41 0.28
C GLY A 334 0.11 24.33 0.65
N PRO A 335 0.95 25.37 0.45
CA PRO A 335 2.40 25.25 0.53
C PRO A 335 2.93 24.85 1.91
N ALA A 336 2.29 25.24 3.00
CA ALA A 336 2.74 24.85 4.34
C ALA A 336 2.51 23.35 4.63
N GLU A 337 1.36 22.83 4.21
CA GLU A 337 1.02 21.42 4.29
C GLU A 337 1.86 20.58 3.32
N LEU A 338 2.06 21.10 2.10
CA LEU A 338 2.90 20.45 1.09
C LEU A 338 4.37 20.39 1.53
N ALA A 339 4.88 21.42 2.23
CA ALA A 339 6.22 21.38 2.81
C ALA A 339 6.40 20.21 3.80
N GLY A 340 5.34 19.82 4.52
CA GLY A 340 5.36 18.63 5.36
C GLY A 340 5.57 17.31 4.59
N ALA A 341 5.20 17.25 3.32
CA ALA A 341 5.45 16.08 2.48
C ALA A 341 6.92 15.97 2.01
N LEU A 342 7.71 17.06 2.04
CA LEU A 342 9.03 17.13 1.42
C LEU A 342 10.02 16.07 1.90
N PRO A 343 10.15 15.74 3.20
CA PRO A 343 11.12 14.72 3.63
C PRO A 343 10.81 13.35 3.02
N ALA A 344 9.54 12.93 3.03
CA ALA A 344 9.11 11.65 2.44
C ALA A 344 9.13 11.68 0.90
N LEU A 345 8.79 12.81 0.28
CA LEU A 345 8.95 12.98 -1.18
C LEU A 345 10.42 12.93 -1.59
N ALA A 346 11.33 13.51 -0.81
CA ALA A 346 12.76 13.41 -1.06
C ALA A 346 13.23 11.94 -1.02
N GLN A 347 12.80 11.17 -0.01
CA GLN A 347 13.07 9.73 0.05
C GLN A 347 12.67 9.04 -1.26
N ASN A 348 11.46 9.31 -1.76
CA ASN A 348 10.94 8.66 -2.95
C ASN A 348 11.65 9.14 -4.23
N LEU A 349 11.79 10.45 -4.40
CA LEU A 349 12.31 11.04 -5.64
C LEU A 349 13.83 10.87 -5.82
N LEU A 350 14.59 10.77 -4.74
CA LEU A 350 16.05 10.60 -4.78
C LEU A 350 16.48 9.16 -4.95
N SER A 351 15.58 8.20 -4.68
CA SER A 351 15.90 6.78 -4.79
C SER A 351 16.23 6.37 -6.23
N ARG A 352 17.19 5.46 -6.38
CA ARG A 352 17.45 4.73 -7.62
C ARG A 352 16.46 3.61 -7.87
N ASP A 353 15.78 3.14 -6.82
CA ASP A 353 14.80 2.06 -6.89
C ASP A 353 13.44 2.60 -7.34
N PRO A 354 12.92 2.20 -8.52
CA PRO A 354 11.66 2.69 -9.05
C PRO A 354 10.44 2.40 -8.18
N ILE A 355 10.51 1.43 -7.29
CA ILE A 355 9.40 1.06 -6.41
C ILE A 355 9.02 2.22 -5.47
N LEU A 356 9.98 3.09 -5.08
CA LEU A 356 9.72 4.20 -4.18
C LEU A 356 8.91 5.32 -4.84
N TYR A 357 9.14 5.60 -6.12
CA TYR A 357 8.37 6.58 -6.89
C TYR A 357 7.28 5.95 -7.78
N HIS A 358 6.76 4.80 -7.35
CA HIS A 358 5.55 4.21 -7.93
C HIS A 358 4.36 4.52 -7.03
N HIS A 359 3.37 5.29 -7.53
CA HIS A 359 2.26 5.87 -6.75
C HIS A 359 1.33 4.86 -6.04
N ARG A 360 1.49 3.54 -6.26
CA ARG A 360 0.65 2.48 -5.70
C ARG A 360 1.39 1.59 -4.70
N THR A 361 2.52 2.02 -4.18
CA THR A 361 3.33 1.26 -3.22
C THR A 361 3.23 1.84 -1.81
N GLN A 362 3.60 1.06 -0.81
CA GLN A 362 3.58 1.42 0.61
C GLN A 362 4.36 2.69 0.97
N TYR A 363 5.32 3.11 0.14
CA TYR A 363 6.09 4.34 0.35
C TYR A 363 5.23 5.61 0.25
N GLN A 364 4.04 5.52 -0.36
CA GLN A 364 3.11 6.64 -0.43
C GLN A 364 2.38 6.90 0.90
N ALA A 365 2.44 5.95 1.85
CA ALA A 365 1.88 6.12 3.18
C ALA A 365 2.47 7.33 3.93
N PHE A 366 3.72 7.68 3.66
CA PHE A 366 4.41 8.82 4.27
C PHE A 366 4.11 10.16 3.60
N VAL A 367 3.59 10.15 2.37
CA VAL A 367 3.34 11.33 1.53
C VAL A 367 1.86 11.68 1.48
N LEU A 368 0.98 10.70 1.30
CA LEU A 368 -0.44 10.89 1.02
C LEU A 368 -1.17 11.72 2.09
N PRO A 369 -0.97 11.54 3.41
CA PRO A 369 -1.64 12.34 4.43
C PRO A 369 -1.40 13.84 4.28
N PHE A 370 -0.17 14.23 3.94
CA PHE A 370 0.19 15.64 3.70
C PHE A 370 -0.44 16.19 2.42
N LEU A 371 -0.46 15.40 1.34
CA LEU A 371 -1.09 15.83 0.10
C LEU A 371 -2.59 16.03 0.27
N VAL A 372 -3.27 15.15 1.01
CA VAL A 372 -4.69 15.29 1.31
C VAL A 372 -4.93 16.55 2.15
N LEU A 373 -4.13 16.77 3.20
CA LEU A 373 -4.23 17.97 4.03
C LEU A 373 -3.94 19.26 3.22
N ALA A 374 -2.93 19.22 2.34
CA ALA A 374 -2.60 20.31 1.45
C ALA A 374 -3.71 20.58 0.43
N ALA A 375 -4.40 19.54 -0.05
CA ALA A 375 -5.54 19.70 -0.95
C ALA A 375 -6.72 20.40 -0.26
N VAL A 376 -7.02 20.03 1.00
CA VAL A 376 -8.05 20.72 1.81
C VAL A 376 -7.67 22.19 2.03
N ALA A 377 -6.42 22.48 2.39
CA ALA A 377 -5.94 23.85 2.55
C ALA A 377 -5.96 24.64 1.24
N GLY A 378 -5.61 23.99 0.14
CA GLY A 378 -5.68 24.58 -1.21
C GLY A 378 -7.10 24.91 -1.63
N ALA A 379 -8.06 24.05 -1.33
CA ALA A 379 -9.49 24.30 -1.58
C ALA A 379 -10.00 25.48 -0.76
N ALA A 380 -9.63 25.59 0.52
CA ALA A 380 -10.00 26.74 1.37
C ALA A 380 -9.47 28.07 0.78
N ARG A 381 -8.21 28.09 0.34
CA ARG A 381 -7.62 29.28 -0.32
C ARG A 381 -8.28 29.60 -1.67
N LEU A 382 -8.70 28.58 -2.40
CA LEU A 382 -9.38 28.73 -3.67
C LEU A 382 -10.78 29.34 -3.46
N LEU A 383 -11.54 28.84 -2.48
CA LEU A 383 -12.86 29.36 -2.09
C LEU A 383 -12.79 30.83 -1.65
N ALA A 384 -11.74 31.23 -0.92
CA ALA A 384 -11.53 32.60 -0.49
C ALA A 384 -11.22 33.58 -1.63
N ARG A 385 -10.79 33.09 -2.82
CA ARG A 385 -10.31 33.92 -3.93
C ARG A 385 -11.13 33.80 -5.22
N ARG A 386 -11.94 32.77 -5.35
CA ARG A 386 -12.70 32.45 -6.57
C ARG A 386 -14.15 32.14 -6.25
N PRO A 387 -15.07 32.34 -7.20
CA PRO A 387 -16.45 31.95 -7.01
C PRO A 387 -16.56 30.45 -6.60
N GLU A 388 -17.47 30.14 -5.71
CA GLU A 388 -17.71 28.79 -5.17
C GLU A 388 -17.87 27.73 -6.27
N ARG A 389 -18.59 28.08 -7.36
CA ARG A 389 -18.76 27.23 -8.55
C ARG A 389 -17.45 26.77 -9.17
N PHE A 390 -16.40 27.61 -9.14
CA PHE A 390 -15.08 27.26 -9.67
C PHE A 390 -14.38 26.24 -8.75
N ALA A 391 -14.41 26.49 -7.44
CA ALA A 391 -13.83 25.56 -6.46
C ALA A 391 -14.54 24.19 -6.50
N LYS A 392 -15.87 24.16 -6.56
CA LYS A 392 -16.65 22.92 -6.75
C LYS A 392 -16.28 22.21 -8.06
N GLY A 393 -16.03 22.95 -9.13
CA GLY A 393 -15.56 22.41 -10.40
C GLY A 393 -14.20 21.72 -10.30
N VAL A 394 -13.24 22.29 -9.55
CA VAL A 394 -11.92 21.68 -9.32
C VAL A 394 -12.06 20.39 -8.48
N VAL A 395 -12.92 20.37 -7.46
CA VAL A 395 -13.18 19.16 -6.67
C VAL A 395 -13.85 18.08 -7.53
N ALA A 396 -14.81 18.44 -8.37
CA ALA A 396 -15.44 17.53 -9.33
C ALA A 396 -14.40 16.94 -10.31
N PHE A 397 -13.51 17.79 -10.84
CA PHE A 397 -12.38 17.34 -11.67
C PHE A 397 -11.49 16.34 -10.91
N ALA A 398 -11.16 16.60 -9.65
CA ALA A 398 -10.36 15.71 -8.81
C ALA A 398 -11.03 14.34 -8.66
N ILE A 399 -12.35 14.29 -8.46
CA ILE A 399 -13.11 13.03 -8.37
C ILE A 399 -13.03 12.27 -9.70
N VAL A 400 -13.26 12.96 -10.83
CA VAL A 400 -13.17 12.35 -12.17
C VAL A 400 -11.75 11.82 -12.43
N ALA A 401 -10.72 12.62 -12.11
CA ALA A 401 -9.33 12.21 -12.26
C ALA A 401 -8.99 10.98 -11.38
N SER A 402 -9.46 10.97 -10.13
CA SER A 402 -9.31 9.80 -9.24
C SER A 402 -9.96 8.55 -9.83
N LEU A 403 -11.18 8.63 -10.31
CA LEU A 403 -11.89 7.51 -10.92
C LEU A 403 -11.16 7.00 -12.17
N VAL A 404 -10.75 7.90 -13.06
CA VAL A 404 -10.02 7.54 -14.29
C VAL A 404 -8.67 6.86 -13.97
N LEU A 405 -7.91 7.42 -13.03
CA LEU A 405 -6.61 6.86 -12.62
C LEU A 405 -6.74 5.57 -11.80
N SER A 406 -7.89 5.36 -11.15
CA SER A 406 -8.23 4.10 -10.46
C SER A 406 -8.76 3.02 -11.41
N SER A 407 -8.98 3.31 -12.71
CA SER A 407 -9.58 2.34 -13.65
C SER A 407 -8.87 0.99 -13.69
N ARG A 408 -7.53 0.97 -13.56
CA ARG A 408 -6.74 -0.27 -13.49
C ARG A 408 -7.07 -1.14 -12.26
N MET A 409 -7.65 -0.55 -11.22
CA MET A 409 -8.08 -1.28 -10.03
C MET A 409 -9.26 -2.20 -10.33
N LEU A 410 -10.02 -1.93 -11.40
CA LEU A 410 -11.16 -2.76 -11.79
C LEU A 410 -10.78 -4.21 -12.10
N ASN A 411 -9.54 -4.47 -12.51
CA ASN A 411 -9.04 -5.83 -12.67
C ASN A 411 -9.01 -6.62 -11.35
N GLU A 412 -8.83 -5.92 -10.23
CA GLU A 412 -8.87 -6.53 -8.90
C GLU A 412 -10.32 -6.80 -8.44
N PHE A 413 -11.28 -6.04 -8.99
CA PHE A 413 -12.72 -6.21 -8.75
C PHE A 413 -13.38 -7.21 -9.69
N ALA A 414 -12.64 -7.81 -10.61
CA ALA A 414 -13.19 -8.74 -11.58
C ALA A 414 -13.82 -9.96 -10.91
N ILE A 415 -15.08 -10.24 -11.26
CA ILE A 415 -15.92 -11.23 -10.58
C ILE A 415 -15.36 -12.65 -10.73
N TYR A 416 -14.72 -12.97 -11.86
CA TYR A 416 -14.08 -14.26 -12.05
C TYR A 416 -12.92 -14.54 -11.07
N ARG A 417 -12.43 -13.51 -10.37
CA ARG A 417 -11.38 -13.62 -9.33
C ARG A 417 -11.94 -13.71 -7.91
N TRP A 418 -13.25 -13.72 -7.74
CA TRP A 418 -13.86 -13.76 -6.40
C TRP A 418 -13.77 -15.14 -5.75
N TRP A 419 -13.50 -16.17 -6.53
CA TRP A 419 -13.34 -17.53 -6.05
C TRP A 419 -12.11 -18.19 -6.65
N PRO A 420 -11.42 -19.03 -5.87
CA PRO A 420 -10.34 -19.87 -6.36
C PRO A 420 -10.78 -20.70 -7.58
N ASP A 421 -9.96 -20.74 -8.61
CA ASP A 421 -10.20 -21.58 -9.77
C ASP A 421 -9.89 -23.06 -9.49
N ALA A 422 -9.87 -23.92 -10.50
CA ALA A 422 -9.59 -25.35 -10.33
C ALA A 422 -8.15 -25.59 -9.89
N SER A 423 -7.19 -24.80 -10.41
CA SER A 423 -5.77 -24.89 -10.04
C SER A 423 -5.56 -24.39 -8.62
N ASP A 424 -6.14 -23.24 -8.25
CA ASP A 424 -6.03 -22.70 -6.89
C ASP A 424 -6.59 -23.67 -5.86
N ARG A 425 -7.76 -24.30 -6.15
CA ARG A 425 -8.33 -25.34 -5.26
C ARG A 425 -7.44 -26.57 -5.13
N ALA A 426 -6.78 -27.00 -6.21
CA ALA A 426 -5.80 -28.07 -6.16
C ALA A 426 -4.59 -27.68 -5.30
N ALA A 427 -4.09 -26.45 -5.44
CA ALA A 427 -3.04 -25.92 -4.58
C ALA A 427 -3.42 -25.97 -3.10
N HIS A 428 -4.61 -25.50 -2.76
CA HIS A 428 -5.11 -25.53 -1.37
C HIS A 428 -5.20 -26.96 -0.82
N ARG A 429 -5.64 -27.95 -1.62
CA ARG A 429 -5.66 -29.37 -1.20
C ARG A 429 -4.27 -29.92 -0.92
N VAL A 430 -3.27 -29.55 -1.74
CA VAL A 430 -1.88 -29.96 -1.53
C VAL A 430 -1.26 -29.23 -0.33
N MET A 431 -1.48 -27.93 -0.19
CA MET A 431 -1.03 -27.14 0.97
C MET A 431 -1.55 -27.71 2.30
N ALA A 432 -2.79 -28.19 2.33
CA ALA A 432 -3.39 -28.79 3.52
C ALA A 432 -2.70 -30.11 3.95
N ARG A 433 -1.86 -30.71 3.09
CA ARG A 433 -1.06 -31.89 3.41
C ARG A 433 0.31 -31.57 4.00
N VAL A 434 0.71 -30.30 4.00
CA VAL A 434 1.99 -29.89 4.60
C VAL A 434 1.87 -29.96 6.12
N PRO A 435 2.70 -30.75 6.83
CA PRO A 435 2.64 -30.81 8.29
C PRO A 435 2.92 -29.44 8.91
N ALA A 436 2.17 -29.07 9.95
CA ALA A 436 2.23 -27.73 10.55
C ALA A 436 3.64 -27.37 11.07
N ALA A 437 4.36 -28.32 11.65
CA ALA A 437 5.69 -28.11 12.22
C ALA A 437 6.85 -28.31 11.22
N ALA A 438 6.57 -28.75 9.97
CA ALA A 438 7.61 -29.06 9.01
C ALA A 438 8.35 -27.81 8.55
N ALA A 439 9.67 -27.87 8.44
CA ALA A 439 10.45 -26.89 7.71
C ALA A 439 10.13 -27.00 6.20
N LEU A 440 9.78 -25.89 5.59
CA LEU A 440 9.26 -25.85 4.22
C LEU A 440 10.09 -24.93 3.33
N SER A 441 10.44 -25.41 2.12
CA SER A 441 10.84 -24.51 1.03
C SER A 441 9.79 -24.61 -0.08
N ALA A 442 9.16 -23.48 -0.44
CA ALA A 442 8.05 -23.45 -1.37
C ALA A 442 8.19 -22.31 -2.38
N GLN A 443 7.59 -22.45 -3.55
CA GLN A 443 7.50 -21.33 -4.47
C GLN A 443 6.66 -20.20 -3.89
N ASP A 444 6.98 -18.96 -4.30
CA ASP A 444 6.50 -17.71 -3.71
C ASP A 444 5.00 -17.68 -3.39
N PRO A 445 4.06 -18.04 -4.29
CA PRO A 445 2.62 -17.93 -4.00
C PRO A 445 2.12 -18.78 -2.84
N TYR A 446 2.80 -19.89 -2.51
CA TYR A 446 2.38 -20.76 -1.41
C TYR A 446 2.86 -20.27 -0.04
N VAL A 447 3.97 -19.51 -0.03
CA VAL A 447 4.66 -19.18 1.22
C VAL A 447 3.78 -18.32 2.13
N ALA A 448 3.06 -17.32 1.60
CA ALA A 448 2.18 -16.48 2.40
C ALA A 448 1.07 -17.30 3.11
N HIS A 449 0.58 -18.38 2.50
CA HIS A 449 -0.41 -19.29 3.09
C HIS A 449 0.17 -20.19 4.19
N LEU A 450 1.47 -20.47 4.11
CA LEU A 450 2.14 -21.46 4.95
C LEU A 450 3.13 -20.82 5.96
N SER A 451 3.03 -19.51 6.19
CA SER A 451 3.96 -18.75 7.04
C SER A 451 3.72 -18.90 8.55
N LEU A 452 2.68 -19.63 8.99
CA LEU A 452 2.43 -19.93 10.40
C LEU A 452 3.33 -21.09 10.89
N ARG A 453 4.65 -20.91 10.74
CA ARG A 453 5.66 -21.92 11.13
C ARG A 453 7.03 -21.27 11.39
N PRO A 454 7.90 -21.90 12.18
CA PRO A 454 9.22 -21.33 12.48
C PRO A 454 10.10 -21.17 11.24
N LEU A 455 10.08 -22.17 10.33
CA LEU A 455 10.95 -22.20 9.14
C LEU A 455 10.11 -22.38 7.88
N VAL A 456 10.07 -21.33 7.08
CA VAL A 456 9.54 -21.33 5.72
C VAL A 456 10.46 -20.49 4.83
N PHE A 457 10.76 -21.00 3.64
CA PHE A 457 11.69 -20.38 2.71
C PHE A 457 11.06 -20.25 1.32
N VAL A 458 11.50 -19.27 0.55
CA VAL A 458 11.18 -19.19 -0.88
C VAL A 458 12.12 -20.13 -1.64
N PHE A 459 11.56 -21.16 -2.27
CA PHE A 459 12.34 -22.09 -3.08
C PHE A 459 13.19 -21.35 -4.14
N PRO A 460 14.47 -21.70 -4.31
CA PRO A 460 15.20 -22.82 -3.75
C PRO A 460 15.95 -22.54 -2.45
N VAL A 461 15.78 -21.35 -1.84
CA VAL A 461 16.43 -20.99 -0.57
C VAL A 461 15.99 -21.97 0.53
N GLY A 462 16.91 -22.30 1.42
CA GLY A 462 16.64 -23.17 2.57
C GLY A 462 16.35 -24.63 2.19
N ILE A 463 16.59 -25.05 0.95
CA ILE A 463 16.39 -26.44 0.53
C ILE A 463 17.16 -27.44 1.39
N GLU A 464 18.33 -27.04 1.90
CA GLU A 464 19.16 -27.86 2.80
C GLU A 464 18.58 -28.02 4.21
N LYS A 465 17.71 -27.10 4.64
CA LYS A 465 17.06 -27.08 5.95
C LYS A 465 15.62 -27.61 5.91
N ALA A 466 15.02 -27.63 4.72
CA ALA A 466 13.62 -27.97 4.54
C ALA A 466 13.38 -29.48 4.54
N ASP A 467 12.37 -29.91 5.31
CA ASP A 467 11.87 -31.30 5.30
C ASP A 467 10.96 -31.54 4.08
N HIS A 468 10.30 -30.48 3.60
CA HIS A 468 9.34 -30.55 2.51
C HIS A 468 9.61 -29.47 1.47
N LEU A 469 9.29 -29.80 0.21
CA LEU A 469 9.22 -28.82 -0.89
C LEU A 469 7.81 -28.76 -1.42
N LEU A 470 7.35 -27.55 -1.78
CA LEU A 470 6.07 -27.37 -2.47
C LEU A 470 6.29 -26.60 -3.76
N LEU A 471 6.05 -27.26 -4.89
CA LEU A 471 6.44 -26.81 -6.22
C LEU A 471 5.23 -26.75 -7.17
N TYR A 472 5.26 -25.81 -8.11
CA TYR A 472 4.36 -25.73 -9.25
C TYR A 472 5.10 -26.20 -10.51
N THR A 473 4.70 -27.32 -11.07
CA THR A 473 5.44 -28.00 -12.15
C THR A 473 5.02 -27.59 -13.54
N ALA A 474 3.89 -26.90 -13.74
CA ALA A 474 3.45 -26.45 -15.08
C ALA A 474 4.40 -25.45 -15.73
N SER A 475 5.14 -24.70 -14.93
CA SER A 475 6.12 -23.71 -15.42
C SER A 475 7.55 -24.25 -15.50
N TYR A 476 7.75 -25.56 -15.27
CA TYR A 476 9.08 -26.17 -15.40
C TYR A 476 9.46 -26.33 -16.89
N PRO A 477 10.74 -26.06 -17.31
CA PRO A 477 11.83 -25.52 -16.49
C PRO A 477 11.59 -24.08 -16.05
N TRP A 478 11.84 -23.79 -14.76
CA TRP A 478 11.57 -22.49 -14.16
C TRP A 478 12.54 -21.43 -14.67
N ARG A 479 12.01 -20.44 -15.39
CA ARG A 479 12.82 -19.38 -16.00
C ARG A 479 13.55 -18.52 -14.97
N ASP A 480 12.93 -18.33 -13.79
CA ASP A 480 13.45 -17.51 -12.71
C ASP A 480 14.45 -18.25 -11.82
N LEU A 481 14.69 -19.55 -12.07
CA LEU A 481 15.59 -20.41 -11.30
C LEU A 481 16.60 -21.10 -12.22
N PRO A 482 17.49 -20.37 -12.90
CA PRO A 482 18.43 -20.96 -13.83
C PRO A 482 19.37 -21.93 -13.11
N GLY A 483 19.55 -23.12 -13.72
CA GLY A 483 20.41 -24.17 -13.19
C GLY A 483 19.76 -25.05 -12.12
N VAL A 484 18.53 -24.77 -11.68
CA VAL A 484 17.75 -25.70 -10.85
C VAL A 484 17.10 -26.73 -11.77
N THR A 485 17.33 -28.01 -11.51
CA THR A 485 16.80 -29.12 -12.30
C THR A 485 15.91 -30.02 -11.46
N MET A 486 14.91 -30.61 -12.09
CA MET A 486 14.03 -31.62 -11.49
C MET A 486 14.03 -32.85 -12.40
N GLY A 487 14.35 -34.00 -11.84
CA GLY A 487 14.36 -35.30 -12.53
C GLY A 487 13.76 -36.40 -11.66
N ARG A 488 13.67 -37.61 -12.20
CA ARG A 488 13.28 -38.81 -11.46
C ARG A 488 14.44 -39.80 -11.41
N ASP A 489 14.57 -40.47 -10.26
CA ASP A 489 15.48 -41.59 -10.05
C ASP A 489 14.68 -42.68 -9.31
N GLY A 490 14.15 -43.64 -10.08
CA GLY A 490 13.14 -44.59 -9.60
C GLY A 490 11.85 -43.90 -9.20
N GLU A 491 11.42 -44.14 -7.96
CA GLU A 491 10.22 -43.48 -7.38
C GLU A 491 10.52 -42.08 -6.81
N ASP A 492 11.80 -41.76 -6.67
CA ASP A 492 12.21 -40.49 -6.07
C ASP A 492 12.28 -39.36 -7.10
N VAL A 493 11.97 -38.15 -6.64
CA VAL A 493 12.23 -36.90 -7.35
C VAL A 493 13.58 -36.36 -6.90
N VAL A 494 14.45 -36.03 -7.85
CA VAL A 494 15.77 -35.49 -7.58
C VAL A 494 15.78 -34.02 -8.01
N ILE A 495 16.07 -33.13 -7.06
CA ILE A 495 16.29 -31.71 -7.33
C ILE A 495 17.80 -31.46 -7.38
N GLY A 496 18.27 -31.01 -8.56
CA GLY A 496 19.66 -30.57 -8.75
C GLY A 496 19.77 -29.06 -8.61
N MET A 497 20.80 -28.62 -7.89
CA MET A 497 21.11 -27.22 -7.66
C MET A 497 22.23 -26.74 -8.57
N PRO A 498 22.34 -25.41 -8.85
CA PRO A 498 23.40 -24.84 -9.70
C PRO A 498 24.82 -25.11 -9.21
N ASP A 499 24.99 -25.36 -7.90
CA ASP A 499 26.27 -25.69 -7.27
C ASP A 499 26.63 -27.19 -7.36
N GLY A 500 25.83 -27.98 -8.07
CA GLY A 500 26.01 -29.42 -8.24
C GLY A 500 25.42 -30.31 -7.15
N ARG A 501 24.92 -29.73 -6.05
CA ARG A 501 24.24 -30.50 -5.00
C ARG A 501 22.96 -31.11 -5.54
N ARG A 502 22.63 -32.32 -5.07
CA ARG A 502 21.41 -33.05 -5.44
C ARG A 502 20.68 -33.49 -4.18
N TYR A 503 19.38 -33.28 -4.16
CA TYR A 503 18.51 -33.63 -3.05
C TYR A 503 17.43 -34.60 -3.52
N ARG A 504 17.22 -35.70 -2.75
CA ARG A 504 16.23 -36.73 -3.05
C ARG A 504 14.99 -36.57 -2.21
N TYR A 505 13.85 -36.73 -2.84
CA TYR A 505 12.54 -36.56 -2.22
C TYR A 505 11.58 -37.66 -2.69
N ALA A 506 10.71 -38.10 -1.76
CA ALA A 506 9.53 -38.87 -2.08
C ALA A 506 8.36 -37.95 -2.37
N VAL A 507 7.48 -38.33 -3.28
CA VAL A 507 6.21 -37.62 -3.51
C VAL A 507 5.30 -37.84 -2.30
N ALA A 508 4.97 -36.77 -1.58
CA ALA A 508 4.07 -36.80 -0.43
C ALA A 508 2.60 -36.54 -0.83
N ALA A 509 2.39 -35.65 -1.78
CA ALA A 509 1.08 -35.37 -2.38
C ALA A 509 1.26 -34.70 -3.75
N GLN A 510 0.30 -34.93 -4.64
CA GLN A 510 0.23 -34.25 -5.93
C GLN A 510 -1.24 -34.06 -6.32
N ASP A 511 -1.54 -32.88 -6.85
CA ASP A 511 -2.85 -32.59 -7.45
C ASP A 511 -2.63 -31.62 -8.61
N GLY A 512 -2.92 -32.08 -9.84
CA GLY A 512 -2.55 -31.37 -11.05
C GLY A 512 -1.05 -31.10 -11.12
N HIS A 513 -0.69 -29.82 -11.23
CA HIS A 513 0.69 -29.34 -11.29
C HIS A 513 1.29 -28.96 -9.92
N HIS A 514 0.54 -29.12 -8.84
CA HIS A 514 1.00 -28.82 -7.48
C HIS A 514 1.59 -30.09 -6.84
N LEU A 515 2.86 -30.02 -6.48
CA LEU A 515 3.65 -31.16 -6.04
C LEU A 515 4.28 -30.90 -4.67
N LEU A 516 3.88 -31.70 -3.68
CA LEU A 516 4.48 -31.74 -2.34
C LEU A 516 5.46 -32.89 -2.28
N LEU A 517 6.68 -32.60 -1.92
CA LEU A 517 7.78 -33.53 -1.80
C LEU A 517 8.24 -33.59 -0.33
N ARG A 518 8.56 -34.79 0.16
CA ARG A 518 9.15 -35.01 1.47
C ARG A 518 10.58 -35.51 1.31
N ARG A 519 11.51 -34.96 2.04
CA ARG A 519 12.94 -35.35 2.04
C ARG A 519 13.09 -36.80 2.43
N ARG A 520 14.01 -37.53 1.75
CA ARG A 520 14.41 -38.87 2.06
C ARG A 520 15.44 -38.94 3.18
#